data_1000d8ac1894c29bcc71d4a30855bdcc
#
_entry.id   1000d8ac1894c29bcc71d4a30855bdcc
#
_cell.length_a   1.000
_cell.length_b   1.000
_cell.length_c   1.000
_cell.angle_alpha   90.00
_cell.angle_beta   90.00
_cell.angle_gamma   90.00
#
_symmetry.space_group_name_H-M   'P 1'
#
loop_
_entity.id
_entity.type
_entity.pdbx_description
1 polymer ?
#
loop_
_entity_poly.entity_id
_entity_poly.type
_entity_poly.pdbx_seq_one_letter_code
_entity_poly.pdbx_strand_id
1 'polypeptide(L)'
;MSIQSKHEENYNQDRVKSQKNITSPAEYFEGVIDVPVYDWLFTMEQIQRESPSRRLTNVKQRIGFTEECQKRAKGIVYLFACSKQMKLSRCVALTASILFHRFYMKRDFTNYHYFEIAATCLFIASKSEECRRKLSDVVKVCASIALTGRMSNKVTEESKIYWKWKDVIVNLEELILEVLCFDVTPVNPYKICFDILDLSEDDDNSNDEHEDKLFSTCTNFLELLSRLPLSILFP
;
A
#
# COMPACT_ATOMS: atom_id res chain seq x y z
N MET A 1 -21.99 9.83 -42.34
CA MET A 1 -21.03 9.21 -41.40
C MET A 1 -20.39 10.32 -40.60
N SER A 2 -20.67 10.38 -39.31
CA SER A 2 -20.32 11.51 -38.44
C SER A 2 -18.89 11.41 -37.96
N ILE A 3 -18.29 12.55 -37.65
CA ILE A 3 -16.91 12.67 -37.13
C ILE A 3 -16.68 11.82 -35.87
N GLN A 4 -17.71 11.53 -35.11
CA GLN A 4 -17.66 10.67 -33.91
C GLN A 4 -17.32 9.20 -34.22
N SER A 5 -17.82 8.63 -35.33
CA SER A 5 -17.52 7.22 -35.68
C SER A 5 -16.05 7.00 -36.07
N LYS A 6 -15.39 8.00 -36.62
CA LYS A 6 -13.96 7.93 -36.96
C LYS A 6 -13.04 8.06 -35.74
N HIS A 7 -13.48 8.78 -34.69
CA HIS A 7 -12.73 8.89 -33.45
C HIS A 7 -12.75 7.59 -32.63
N GLU A 8 -13.88 6.88 -32.60
CA GLU A 8 -14.01 5.60 -31.91
C GLU A 8 -13.25 4.48 -32.62
N GLU A 9 -13.25 4.47 -33.96
CA GLU A 9 -12.44 3.50 -34.73
C GLU A 9 -10.93 3.71 -34.54
N ASN A 10 -10.45 4.95 -34.49
CA ASN A 10 -9.04 5.25 -34.23
C ASN A 10 -8.63 4.90 -32.79
N TYR A 11 -9.50 5.18 -31.80
CA TYR A 11 -9.23 4.85 -30.40
C TYR A 11 -9.11 3.33 -30.18
N ASN A 12 -9.96 2.55 -30.84
CA ASN A 12 -9.92 1.09 -30.78
C ASN A 12 -8.72 0.50 -31.54
N GLN A 13 -8.29 1.08 -32.68
CA GLN A 13 -7.11 0.65 -33.40
C GLN A 13 -5.81 0.91 -32.64
N ASP A 14 -5.70 2.04 -31.94
CA ASP A 14 -4.53 2.35 -31.11
C ASP A 14 -4.46 1.47 -29.86
N ARG A 15 -5.61 1.11 -29.28
CA ARG A 15 -5.68 0.15 -28.16
C ARG A 15 -5.26 -1.27 -28.56
N VAL A 16 -5.65 -1.71 -29.76
CA VAL A 16 -5.25 -3.03 -30.30
C VAL A 16 -3.78 -3.06 -30.72
N LYS A 17 -3.21 -1.94 -31.20
CA LYS A 17 -1.78 -1.83 -31.50
C LYS A 17 -0.91 -1.77 -30.24
N SER A 18 -1.39 -1.12 -29.16
CA SER A 18 -0.69 -1.10 -27.87
C SER A 18 -0.68 -2.47 -27.18
N GLN A 19 -1.65 -3.33 -27.45
CA GLN A 19 -1.69 -4.69 -26.90
C GLN A 19 -0.80 -5.69 -27.66
N LYS A 20 -0.36 -5.39 -28.88
CA LYS A 20 0.46 -6.31 -29.70
C LYS A 20 1.97 -6.20 -29.50
N ASN A 21 2.47 -5.24 -28.72
CA ASN A 21 3.90 -5.04 -28.47
C ASN A 21 4.29 -5.21 -27.01
N ILE A 22 3.45 -5.85 -26.18
CA ILE A 22 3.87 -6.35 -24.86
C ILE A 22 4.22 -7.83 -25.05
N THR A 23 5.39 -8.09 -25.62
CA THR A 23 6.08 -9.35 -25.39
C THR A 23 6.39 -9.38 -23.90
N SER A 24 5.67 -10.23 -23.15
CA SER A 24 5.94 -10.41 -21.73
C SER A 24 7.38 -10.90 -21.58
N PRO A 25 8.12 -10.47 -20.55
CA PRO A 25 9.45 -11.03 -20.27
C PRO A 25 9.46 -12.55 -20.14
N ALA A 26 8.32 -13.19 -19.94
CA ALA A 26 8.14 -14.64 -19.87
C ALA A 26 8.50 -15.38 -21.16
N GLU A 27 8.37 -14.77 -22.36
CA GLU A 27 8.73 -15.42 -23.64
C GLU A 27 10.25 -15.54 -23.85
N TYR A 28 11.08 -14.81 -23.08
CA TYR A 28 12.54 -14.90 -23.17
C TYR A 28 13.14 -16.01 -22.30
N PHE A 29 12.36 -16.70 -21.47
CA PHE A 29 12.83 -17.67 -20.47
C PHE A 29 12.28 -19.08 -20.66
N GLU A 30 11.93 -19.50 -21.87
CA GLU A 30 11.68 -20.92 -22.15
C GLU A 30 12.96 -21.73 -21.90
N GLY A 31 13.07 -22.27 -20.69
CA GLY A 31 14.16 -23.18 -20.30
C GLY A 31 14.89 -22.87 -18.99
N VAL A 32 14.57 -21.78 -18.30
CA VAL A 32 15.21 -21.45 -17.02
C VAL A 32 14.14 -21.27 -15.94
N ILE A 33 14.16 -22.22 -14.95
CA ILE A 33 13.52 -22.15 -13.63
C ILE A 33 12.37 -21.15 -13.53
N ASP A 34 11.19 -21.63 -13.24
CA ASP A 34 9.95 -20.87 -13.04
C ASP A 34 10.13 -19.87 -11.86
N VAL A 35 10.85 -18.77 -12.14
CA VAL A 35 11.00 -17.68 -11.17
C VAL A 35 9.72 -16.86 -11.28
N PRO A 36 8.91 -16.77 -10.23
CA PRO A 36 7.71 -15.95 -10.27
C PRO A 36 8.06 -14.51 -10.63
N VAL A 37 7.50 -14.01 -11.72
CA VAL A 37 7.68 -12.61 -12.15
C VAL A 37 6.89 -11.74 -11.18
N TYR A 38 7.58 -11.08 -10.26
CA TYR A 38 6.97 -10.15 -9.33
C TYR A 38 6.86 -8.76 -9.98
N ASP A 39 5.71 -8.42 -10.52
CA ASP A 39 5.43 -7.12 -11.17
C ASP A 39 5.63 -5.90 -10.24
N TRP A 40 5.79 -6.14 -8.94
CA TRP A 40 5.94 -5.12 -7.91
C TRP A 40 7.35 -5.02 -7.31
N LEU A 41 8.32 -5.66 -7.94
CA LEU A 41 9.72 -5.52 -7.54
C LEU A 41 10.41 -4.42 -8.34
N PHE A 42 11.11 -3.57 -7.64
CA PHE A 42 11.83 -2.44 -8.22
C PHE A 42 13.28 -2.47 -7.76
N THR A 43 14.19 -2.06 -8.61
CA THR A 43 15.58 -1.86 -8.22
C THR A 43 15.74 -0.59 -7.38
N MET A 44 16.79 -0.52 -6.57
CA MET A 44 17.10 0.70 -5.81
C MET A 44 17.26 1.92 -6.74
N GLU A 45 17.82 1.73 -7.93
CA GLU A 45 17.98 2.80 -8.91
C GLU A 45 16.61 3.28 -9.41
N GLN A 46 15.67 2.39 -9.69
CA GLN A 46 14.31 2.74 -10.07
C GLN A 46 13.61 3.54 -8.97
N ILE A 47 13.72 3.12 -7.71
CA ILE A 47 13.13 3.86 -6.58
C ILE A 47 13.80 5.23 -6.43
N GLN A 48 15.11 5.33 -6.59
CA GLN A 48 15.84 6.59 -6.42
C GLN A 48 15.63 7.57 -7.56
N ARG A 49 15.53 7.10 -8.82
CA ARG A 49 15.53 7.97 -10.00
C ARG A 49 14.19 8.04 -10.71
N GLU A 50 13.41 6.96 -10.67
CA GLU A 50 12.24 6.81 -11.53
C GLU A 50 10.90 7.00 -10.81
N SER A 51 10.90 7.21 -9.51
CA SER A 51 9.69 7.49 -8.76
C SER A 51 8.88 8.64 -9.39
N PRO A 52 7.55 8.50 -9.53
CA PRO A 52 6.69 9.53 -10.11
C PRO A 52 6.88 10.92 -9.51
N SER A 53 7.17 10.99 -8.21
CA SER A 53 7.41 12.26 -7.49
C SER A 53 8.64 13.04 -8.00
N ARG A 54 9.59 12.36 -8.65
CA ARG A 54 10.78 12.99 -9.26
C ARG A 54 10.60 13.30 -10.74
N ARG A 55 9.62 12.64 -11.39
CA ARG A 55 9.34 12.80 -12.83
C ARG A 55 8.25 13.82 -13.13
N LEU A 56 7.71 14.54 -12.14
CA LEU A 56 6.69 15.56 -12.35
C LEU A 56 7.14 16.60 -13.37
N THR A 57 6.21 17.01 -14.24
CA THR A 57 6.47 18.03 -15.28
C THR A 57 6.89 19.35 -14.65
N ASN A 58 6.22 19.73 -13.55
CA ASN A 58 6.58 20.94 -12.81
C ASN A 58 7.76 20.65 -11.87
N VAL A 59 8.93 21.17 -12.24
CA VAL A 59 10.19 21.00 -11.49
C VAL A 59 10.08 21.46 -10.03
N LYS A 60 9.32 22.54 -9.76
CA LYS A 60 9.12 23.07 -8.40
C LYS A 60 8.33 22.14 -7.48
N GLN A 61 7.60 21.18 -8.04
CA GLN A 61 6.80 20.20 -7.30
C GLN A 61 7.54 18.86 -7.12
N ARG A 62 8.72 18.71 -7.71
CA ARG A 62 9.53 17.50 -7.55
C ARG A 62 10.07 17.44 -6.13
N ILE A 63 10.01 16.24 -5.54
CA ILE A 63 10.60 15.98 -4.23
C ILE A 63 11.82 15.07 -4.37
N GLY A 64 12.83 15.30 -3.53
CA GLY A 64 14.04 14.48 -3.50
C GLY A 64 13.80 13.12 -2.87
N PHE A 65 14.74 12.19 -3.07
CA PHE A 65 14.66 10.83 -2.50
C PHE A 65 14.51 10.84 -0.97
N THR A 66 15.31 11.64 -0.28
CA THR A 66 15.27 11.75 1.19
C THR A 66 13.92 12.23 1.70
N GLU A 67 13.35 13.25 1.04
CA GLU A 67 12.03 13.77 1.40
C GLU A 67 10.93 12.73 1.14
N GLU A 68 11.02 12.00 0.01
CA GLU A 68 10.10 10.90 -0.27
C GLU A 68 10.16 9.82 0.80
N CYS A 69 11.36 9.38 1.20
CA CYS A 69 11.55 8.40 2.29
C CYS A 69 10.94 8.90 3.60
N GLN A 70 11.09 10.17 3.93
CA GLN A 70 10.48 10.77 5.12
C GLN A 70 8.95 10.77 5.06
N LYS A 71 8.37 11.09 3.89
CA LYS A 71 6.91 11.05 3.69
C LYS A 71 6.38 9.63 3.77
N ARG A 72 7.10 8.64 3.18
CA ARG A 72 6.77 7.21 3.31
C ARG A 72 6.77 6.79 4.79
N ALA A 73 7.84 7.07 5.51
CA ALA A 73 7.95 6.72 6.93
C ALA A 73 6.83 7.36 7.77
N LYS A 74 6.50 8.65 7.56
CA LYS A 74 5.39 9.33 8.23
C LYS A 74 4.04 8.67 7.92
N GLY A 75 3.79 8.30 6.67
CA GLY A 75 2.58 7.60 6.26
C GLY A 75 2.44 6.24 6.93
N ILE A 76 3.52 5.48 7.01
CA ILE A 76 3.53 4.16 7.65
C ILE A 76 3.34 4.28 9.18
N VAL A 77 4.04 5.20 9.85
CA VAL A 77 3.84 5.44 11.29
C VAL A 77 2.38 5.79 11.59
N TYR A 78 1.78 6.65 10.78
CA TYR A 78 0.36 6.98 10.88
C TYR A 78 -0.55 5.75 10.67
N LEU A 79 -0.26 4.94 9.65
CA LEU A 79 -0.98 3.71 9.32
C LEU A 79 -1.00 2.73 10.52
N PHE A 80 0.17 2.47 11.11
CA PHE A 80 0.27 1.60 12.29
C PHE A 80 -0.44 2.18 13.51
N ALA A 81 -0.41 3.48 13.72
CA ALA A 81 -1.18 4.14 14.78
C ALA A 81 -2.69 3.95 14.59
N CYS A 82 -3.20 4.10 13.36
CA CYS A 82 -4.60 3.84 13.02
C CYS A 82 -4.97 2.37 13.21
N SER A 83 -4.13 1.44 12.74
CA SER A 83 -4.32 0.00 12.90
C SER A 83 -4.43 -0.40 14.37
N LYS A 84 -3.51 0.09 15.20
CA LYS A 84 -3.50 -0.16 16.65
C LYS A 84 -4.77 0.36 17.32
N GLN A 85 -5.20 1.58 16.99
CA GLN A 85 -6.42 2.18 17.57
C GLN A 85 -7.69 1.41 17.17
N MET A 86 -7.72 0.84 15.95
CA MET A 86 -8.82 0.00 15.47
C MET A 86 -8.71 -1.45 15.92
N LYS A 87 -7.66 -1.82 16.66
CA LYS A 87 -7.37 -3.20 17.07
C LYS A 87 -7.37 -4.17 15.88
N LEU A 88 -6.73 -3.78 14.80
CA LEU A 88 -6.47 -4.64 13.64
C LEU A 88 -5.23 -5.49 13.90
N SER A 89 -5.16 -6.67 13.25
CA SER A 89 -3.98 -7.53 13.33
C SER A 89 -2.75 -6.86 12.69
N ARG A 90 -1.57 -7.28 13.08
CA ARG A 90 -0.30 -6.81 12.48
C ARG A 90 -0.22 -7.22 11.00
N CYS A 91 -0.83 -8.35 10.65
CA CYS A 91 -0.95 -8.81 9.26
C CYS A 91 -1.61 -7.75 8.37
N VAL A 92 -2.78 -7.22 8.79
CA VAL A 92 -3.49 -6.16 8.06
C VAL A 92 -2.63 -4.91 7.90
N ALA A 93 -1.92 -4.51 8.96
CA ALA A 93 -1.08 -3.31 8.91
C ALA A 93 0.12 -3.48 7.95
N LEU A 94 0.74 -4.66 7.93
CA LEU A 94 1.84 -4.95 6.99
C LEU A 94 1.35 -5.04 5.54
N THR A 95 0.24 -5.73 5.29
CA THR A 95 -0.40 -5.74 3.96
C THR A 95 -0.70 -4.31 3.49
N ALA A 96 -1.31 -3.48 4.34
CA ALA A 96 -1.57 -2.08 4.02
C ALA A 96 -0.30 -1.28 3.72
N SER A 97 0.81 -1.56 4.43
CA SER A 97 2.09 -0.90 4.19
C SER A 97 2.69 -1.25 2.82
N ILE A 98 2.54 -2.50 2.38
CA ILE A 98 2.98 -2.94 1.05
C ILE A 98 2.16 -2.24 -0.04
N LEU A 99 0.82 -2.23 0.09
CA LEU A 99 -0.07 -1.53 -0.86
C LEU A 99 0.28 -0.03 -0.95
N PHE A 100 0.57 0.60 0.20
CA PHE A 100 0.99 2.00 0.27
C PHE A 100 2.29 2.25 -0.51
N HIS A 101 3.30 1.38 -0.34
CA HIS A 101 4.56 1.52 -1.07
C HIS A 101 4.41 1.28 -2.57
N ARG A 102 3.62 0.27 -2.97
CA ARG A 102 3.28 -0.02 -4.38
C ARG A 102 2.57 1.17 -5.03
N PHE A 103 1.59 1.77 -4.35
CA PHE A 103 0.86 2.92 -4.85
C PHE A 103 1.81 4.08 -5.22
N TYR A 104 2.76 4.41 -4.34
CA TYR A 104 3.70 5.50 -4.58
C TYR A 104 4.85 5.16 -5.53
N MET A 105 4.88 3.97 -6.10
CA MET A 105 5.68 3.67 -7.29
C MET A 105 4.92 3.98 -8.60
N LYS A 106 3.62 4.20 -8.53
CA LYS A 106 2.77 4.53 -9.68
C LYS A 106 2.20 5.96 -9.61
N ARG A 107 2.16 6.58 -8.43
CA ARG A 107 1.60 7.92 -8.17
C ARG A 107 2.57 8.74 -7.31
N ASP A 108 2.44 10.07 -7.35
CA ASP A 108 3.34 11.00 -6.69
C ASP A 108 2.79 11.48 -5.33
N PHE A 109 3.70 11.95 -4.46
CA PHE A 109 3.38 12.47 -3.13
C PHE A 109 2.86 13.91 -3.13
N THR A 110 2.86 14.59 -4.26
CA THR A 110 2.42 15.98 -4.36
C THR A 110 0.92 16.06 -4.54
N ASN A 111 0.38 15.20 -5.42
CA ASN A 111 -1.05 15.16 -5.72
C ASN A 111 -1.84 14.29 -4.72
N TYR A 112 -1.17 13.33 -4.06
CA TYR A 112 -1.80 12.38 -3.15
C TYR A 112 -1.19 12.49 -1.76
N HIS A 113 -1.99 12.92 -0.78
CA HIS A 113 -1.51 13.10 0.58
C HIS A 113 -1.33 11.75 1.29
N TYR A 114 -0.16 11.53 1.90
CA TYR A 114 0.22 10.23 2.46
C TYR A 114 -0.67 9.75 3.61
N PHE A 115 -1.34 10.60 4.38
CA PHE A 115 -2.30 10.16 5.38
C PHE A 115 -3.58 9.61 4.75
N GLU A 116 -4.07 10.24 3.68
CA GLU A 116 -5.27 9.82 2.98
C GLU A 116 -5.06 8.46 2.29
N ILE A 117 -3.93 8.30 1.60
CA ILE A 117 -3.56 7.03 0.98
C ILE A 117 -3.33 5.94 2.03
N ALA A 118 -2.64 6.23 3.15
CA ALA A 118 -2.40 5.26 4.22
C ALA A 118 -3.71 4.78 4.85
N ALA A 119 -4.67 5.68 5.12
CA ALA A 119 -5.99 5.33 5.65
C ALA A 119 -6.77 4.44 4.68
N THR A 120 -6.73 4.75 3.38
CA THR A 120 -7.45 3.99 2.36
C THR A 120 -6.79 2.62 2.13
N CYS A 121 -5.45 2.53 2.10
CA CYS A 121 -4.74 1.25 2.04
C CYS A 121 -5.07 0.37 3.25
N LEU A 122 -5.19 0.95 4.45
CA LEU A 122 -5.58 0.20 5.65
C LEU A 122 -7.03 -0.31 5.56
N PHE A 123 -7.93 0.48 4.96
CA PHE A 123 -9.30 0.06 4.73
C PHE A 123 -9.37 -1.10 3.73
N ILE A 124 -8.65 -1.01 2.59
CA ILE A 124 -8.55 -2.09 1.59
C ILE A 124 -7.97 -3.36 2.22
N ALA A 125 -6.82 -3.24 2.92
CA ALA A 125 -6.17 -4.38 3.55
C ALA A 125 -7.06 -5.05 4.62
N SER A 126 -7.88 -4.27 5.35
CA SER A 126 -8.83 -4.85 6.30
C SER A 126 -9.91 -5.71 5.64
N LYS A 127 -10.22 -5.44 4.37
CA LYS A 127 -11.15 -6.26 3.57
C LYS A 127 -10.46 -7.50 3.01
N SER A 128 -9.25 -7.35 2.46
CA SER A 128 -8.50 -8.45 1.84
C SER A 128 -8.02 -9.49 2.85
N GLU A 129 -7.73 -9.08 4.08
CA GLU A 129 -7.33 -9.96 5.19
C GLU A 129 -8.53 -10.42 6.06
N GLU A 130 -9.76 -10.31 5.57
CA GLU A 130 -11.01 -10.71 6.23
C GLU A 130 -11.25 -10.07 7.62
N CYS A 131 -10.50 -9.05 7.98
CA CYS A 131 -10.63 -8.30 9.23
C CYS A 131 -11.48 -7.05 9.08
N ARG A 132 -12.65 -7.15 8.45
CA ARG A 132 -13.49 -6.03 8.04
C ARG A 132 -13.81 -5.04 9.17
N ARG A 133 -13.75 -3.76 8.86
CA ARG A 133 -14.18 -2.66 9.73
C ARG A 133 -15.22 -1.80 9.01
N LYS A 134 -16.16 -1.24 9.77
CA LYS A 134 -17.13 -0.29 9.20
C LYS A 134 -16.39 0.96 8.72
N LEU A 135 -16.75 1.46 7.56
CA LEU A 135 -16.16 2.69 7.02
C LEU A 135 -16.24 3.86 8.01
N SER A 136 -17.36 3.97 8.75
CA SER A 136 -17.52 4.99 9.79
C SER A 136 -16.46 4.95 10.87
N ASP A 137 -16.04 3.74 11.29
CA ASP A 137 -15.03 3.58 12.34
C ASP A 137 -13.64 3.92 11.81
N VAL A 138 -13.34 3.50 10.57
CA VAL A 138 -12.09 3.85 9.88
C VAL A 138 -11.98 5.36 9.74
N VAL A 139 -13.02 6.03 9.25
CA VAL A 139 -13.05 7.49 9.08
C VAL A 139 -12.82 8.20 10.42
N LYS A 140 -13.55 7.82 11.47
CA LYS A 140 -13.42 8.45 12.81
C LYS A 140 -12.00 8.32 13.35
N VAL A 141 -11.42 7.13 13.28
CA VAL A 141 -10.07 6.89 13.81
C VAL A 141 -9.01 7.61 12.96
N CYS A 142 -9.04 7.44 11.65
CA CYS A 142 -8.04 8.01 10.76
C CYS A 142 -8.06 9.55 10.79
N ALA A 143 -9.25 10.16 10.74
CA ALA A 143 -9.38 11.61 10.83
C ALA A 143 -8.91 12.15 12.21
N SER A 144 -9.26 11.45 13.29
CA SER A 144 -8.85 11.88 14.65
C SER A 144 -7.32 11.86 14.81
N ILE A 145 -6.65 10.80 14.35
CA ILE A 145 -5.18 10.70 14.45
C ILE A 145 -4.50 11.72 13.54
N ALA A 146 -5.01 11.96 12.33
CA ALA A 146 -4.47 12.96 11.41
C ALA A 146 -4.53 14.40 11.97
N LEU A 147 -5.50 14.67 12.84
CA LEU A 147 -5.72 15.98 13.47
C LEU A 147 -4.99 16.11 14.81
N THR A 148 -4.38 15.05 15.35
CA THR A 148 -3.70 15.05 16.64
C THR A 148 -2.59 16.10 16.64
N GLY A 149 -2.77 17.13 17.47
CA GLY A 149 -1.89 18.30 17.57
C GLY A 149 -2.58 19.65 17.30
N ARG A 150 -3.77 19.67 16.72
CA ARG A 150 -4.52 20.91 16.46
C ARG A 150 -5.93 20.95 17.05
N MET A 151 -6.61 19.82 17.23
CA MET A 151 -7.95 19.77 17.85
C MET A 151 -8.12 18.46 18.61
N SER A 152 -8.25 18.55 19.91
CA SER A 152 -8.47 17.42 20.83
C SER A 152 -9.88 16.80 20.73
N ASN A 153 -10.70 17.17 19.77
CA ASN A 153 -12.08 16.75 19.68
C ASN A 153 -12.20 15.45 18.87
N LYS A 154 -12.90 14.47 19.45
CA LYS A 154 -13.29 13.24 18.71
C LYS A 154 -14.07 13.64 17.45
N VAL A 155 -13.65 13.13 16.31
CA VAL A 155 -14.37 13.30 15.05
C VAL A 155 -15.69 12.52 15.13
N THR A 156 -16.82 13.23 15.03
CA THR A 156 -18.18 12.67 15.05
C THR A 156 -18.77 12.75 13.64
N GLU A 157 -19.82 11.96 13.40
CA GLU A 157 -20.52 11.96 12.11
C GLU A 157 -21.21 13.29 11.78
N GLU A 158 -21.39 14.16 12.78
CA GLU A 158 -21.94 15.52 12.59
C GLU A 158 -20.88 16.51 12.08
N SER A 159 -19.60 16.16 12.16
CA SER A 159 -18.52 17.08 11.79
C SER A 159 -18.30 17.10 10.26
N LYS A 160 -18.04 18.30 9.70
CA LYS A 160 -17.66 18.45 8.29
C LYS A 160 -16.39 17.66 7.92
N ILE A 161 -15.50 17.46 8.91
CA ILE A 161 -14.26 16.71 8.75
C ILE A 161 -14.53 15.24 8.50
N TYR A 162 -15.51 14.65 9.19
CA TYR A 162 -15.93 13.26 8.99
C TYR A 162 -16.36 13.03 7.53
N TRP A 163 -17.25 13.87 7.00
CA TRP A 163 -17.76 13.75 5.65
C TRP A 163 -16.66 13.93 4.59
N LYS A 164 -15.76 14.91 4.81
CA LYS A 164 -14.59 15.09 3.93
C LYS A 164 -13.72 13.83 3.90
N TRP A 165 -13.39 13.25 5.05
CA TRP A 165 -12.57 12.04 5.10
C TRP A 165 -13.29 10.83 4.52
N LYS A 166 -14.59 10.70 4.73
CA LYS A 166 -15.41 9.64 4.15
C LYS A 166 -15.36 9.68 2.62
N ASP A 167 -15.61 10.85 2.04
CA ASP A 167 -15.59 11.03 0.57
C ASP A 167 -14.19 10.76 0.03
N VAL A 168 -13.14 11.22 0.70
CA VAL A 168 -11.74 10.97 0.31
C VAL A 168 -11.44 9.46 0.30
N ILE A 169 -11.78 8.73 1.36
CA ILE A 169 -11.48 7.29 1.45
C ILE A 169 -12.26 6.52 0.37
N VAL A 170 -13.53 6.83 0.13
CA VAL A 170 -14.34 6.14 -0.88
C VAL A 170 -13.79 6.39 -2.29
N ASN A 171 -13.48 7.64 -2.64
CA ASN A 171 -12.95 7.96 -3.97
C ASN A 171 -11.53 7.39 -4.18
N LEU A 172 -10.69 7.41 -3.14
CA LEU A 172 -9.34 6.85 -3.23
C LEU A 172 -9.34 5.33 -3.22
N GLU A 173 -10.34 4.66 -2.68
CA GLU A 173 -10.44 3.20 -2.74
C GLU A 173 -10.48 2.71 -4.19
N GLU A 174 -11.37 3.27 -5.01
CA GLU A 174 -11.47 2.94 -6.44
C GLU A 174 -10.14 3.20 -7.16
N LEU A 175 -9.56 4.40 -6.97
CA LEU A 175 -8.29 4.77 -7.57
C LEU A 175 -7.15 3.82 -7.17
N ILE A 176 -7.04 3.46 -5.89
CA ILE A 176 -5.97 2.58 -5.42
C ILE A 176 -6.13 1.19 -6.01
N LEU A 177 -7.34 0.65 -6.06
CA LEU A 177 -7.62 -0.65 -6.67
C LEU A 177 -7.23 -0.67 -8.15
N GLU A 178 -7.57 0.36 -8.90
CA GLU A 178 -7.17 0.50 -10.31
C GLU A 178 -5.64 0.59 -10.47
N VAL A 179 -4.98 1.45 -9.69
CA VAL A 179 -3.52 1.66 -9.75
C VAL A 179 -2.76 0.38 -9.41
N LEU A 180 -3.29 -0.43 -8.49
CA LEU A 180 -2.72 -1.71 -8.09
C LEU A 180 -3.20 -2.88 -8.96
N CYS A 181 -3.98 -2.63 -10.00
CA CYS A 181 -4.55 -3.67 -10.88
C CYS A 181 -5.29 -4.75 -10.07
N PHE A 182 -5.95 -4.37 -8.97
CA PHE A 182 -6.64 -5.25 -8.01
C PHE A 182 -5.75 -6.30 -7.32
N ASP A 183 -4.42 -6.19 -7.44
CA ASP A 183 -3.47 -7.03 -6.69
C ASP A 183 -3.33 -6.52 -5.24
N VAL A 184 -4.27 -6.92 -4.39
CA VAL A 184 -4.40 -6.46 -2.99
C VAL A 184 -4.02 -7.54 -1.96
N THR A 185 -3.53 -8.69 -2.41
CA THR A 185 -3.09 -9.81 -1.57
C THR A 185 -1.59 -10.09 -1.73
N PRO A 186 -0.72 -9.15 -1.35
CA PRO A 186 0.73 -9.38 -1.46
C PRO A 186 1.19 -10.48 -0.50
N VAL A 187 2.35 -11.05 -0.80
CA VAL A 187 3.03 -11.93 0.14
C VAL A 187 3.30 -11.17 1.44
N ASN A 188 2.79 -11.68 2.55
CA ASN A 188 2.88 -11.00 3.83
C ASN A 188 4.07 -11.52 4.64
N PRO A 189 5.06 -10.68 4.96
CA PRO A 189 6.25 -11.09 5.68
C PRO A 189 5.95 -11.60 7.11
N TYR A 190 4.83 -11.21 7.68
CA TYR A 190 4.39 -11.73 8.97
C TYR A 190 4.09 -13.24 8.92
N LYS A 191 3.41 -13.70 7.87
CA LYS A 191 3.11 -15.12 7.67
C LYS A 191 4.41 -15.91 7.47
N ILE A 192 5.33 -15.39 6.65
CA ILE A 192 6.63 -16.03 6.43
C ILE A 192 7.44 -16.12 7.74
N CYS A 193 7.43 -15.05 8.54
CA CYS A 193 8.12 -15.04 9.84
C CYS A 193 7.53 -16.09 10.80
N PHE A 194 6.21 -16.25 10.79
CA PHE A 194 5.51 -17.25 11.59
C PHE A 194 5.88 -18.68 11.16
N ASP A 195 5.89 -18.92 9.85
CA ASP A 195 6.26 -20.24 9.28
C ASP A 195 7.74 -20.59 9.54
N ILE A 196 8.66 -19.59 9.43
CA ILE A 196 10.10 -19.81 9.67
C ILE A 196 10.39 -20.14 11.15
N LEU A 197 9.64 -19.53 12.07
CA LEU A 197 9.80 -19.77 13.50
C LEU A 197 9.10 -21.05 13.97
N ASP A 198 8.47 -21.79 13.04
CA ASP A 198 7.75 -23.05 13.29
C ASP A 198 6.74 -22.97 14.47
N LEU A 199 6.13 -21.80 14.61
CA LEU A 199 5.12 -21.53 15.63
C LEU A 199 3.77 -22.13 15.16
N SER A 200 3.70 -23.48 15.07
CA SER A 200 2.46 -24.18 14.74
C SER A 200 1.47 -24.03 15.89
N GLU A 201 0.19 -23.77 15.55
CA GLU A 201 -0.89 -23.63 16.53
C GLU A 201 -1.15 -24.92 17.33
N ASP A 202 -0.48 -26.05 16.97
CA ASP A 202 -0.73 -27.38 17.52
C ASP A 202 0.11 -27.76 18.74
N ASP A 203 1.10 -26.94 19.13
CA ASP A 203 1.95 -27.21 20.31
C ASP A 203 1.43 -26.47 21.57
N ASP A 204 0.32 -27.00 22.12
CA ASP A 204 -0.26 -26.56 23.41
C ASP A 204 0.73 -26.65 24.61
N ASN A 205 1.96 -27.10 24.41
CA ASN A 205 2.94 -27.37 25.47
C ASN A 205 4.22 -26.51 25.44
N SER A 206 4.40 -25.63 24.48
CA SER A 206 5.59 -24.74 24.47
C SER A 206 5.28 -23.44 25.20
N ASN A 207 5.26 -23.46 26.54
CA ASN A 207 5.41 -22.27 27.39
C ASN A 207 6.85 -21.72 27.30
N ASP A 208 7.38 -21.55 26.10
CA ASP A 208 8.74 -21.02 25.99
C ASP A 208 8.65 -19.48 25.85
N GLU A 209 8.83 -18.80 26.99
CA GLU A 209 8.95 -17.34 27.02
C GLU A 209 9.99 -16.79 26.01
N HIS A 210 10.91 -17.66 25.55
CA HIS A 210 11.92 -17.32 24.56
C HIS A 210 11.34 -17.21 23.15
N GLU A 211 10.44 -18.10 22.75
CA GLU A 211 9.78 -18.10 21.44
C GLU A 211 8.87 -16.89 21.30
N ASP A 212 8.08 -16.59 22.33
CA ASP A 212 7.23 -15.39 22.36
C ASP A 212 8.05 -14.09 22.27
N LYS A 213 9.16 -14.02 22.98
CA LYS A 213 10.08 -12.88 22.92
C LYS A 213 10.72 -12.75 21.54
N LEU A 214 11.16 -13.87 20.95
CA LEU A 214 11.75 -13.89 19.62
C LEU A 214 10.74 -13.43 18.58
N PHE A 215 9.54 -13.99 18.57
CA PHE A 215 8.47 -13.63 17.66
C PHE A 215 8.07 -12.15 17.82
N SER A 216 7.91 -11.68 19.05
CA SER A 216 7.63 -10.26 19.31
C SER A 216 8.74 -9.34 18.81
N THR A 217 9.99 -9.75 18.94
CA THR A 217 11.15 -8.99 18.44
C THR A 217 11.17 -8.96 16.92
N CYS A 218 10.99 -10.09 16.26
CA CYS A 218 10.91 -10.19 14.81
C CYS A 218 9.76 -9.34 14.24
N THR A 219 8.58 -9.40 14.83
CA THR A 219 7.43 -8.63 14.38
C THR A 219 7.61 -7.12 14.58
N ASN A 220 8.25 -6.70 15.68
CA ASN A 220 8.61 -5.29 15.89
C ASN A 220 9.65 -4.82 14.86
N PHE A 221 10.59 -5.70 14.49
CA PHE A 221 11.58 -5.39 13.47
C PHE A 221 10.95 -5.25 12.08
N LEU A 222 10.01 -6.14 11.72
CA LEU A 222 9.23 -6.02 10.48
C LEU A 222 8.44 -4.71 10.42
N GLU A 223 7.86 -4.26 11.54
CA GLU A 223 7.18 -2.96 11.63
C GLU A 223 8.14 -1.80 11.39
N LEU A 224 9.37 -1.86 11.92
CA LEU A 224 10.39 -0.84 11.68
C LEU A 224 10.84 -0.83 10.21
N LEU A 225 11.11 -2.00 9.64
CA LEU A 225 11.51 -2.15 8.24
C LEU A 225 10.45 -1.69 7.26
N SER A 226 9.16 -1.87 7.59
CA SER A 226 8.04 -1.43 6.75
C SER A 226 7.97 0.09 6.56
N ARG A 227 8.69 0.88 7.37
CA ARG A 227 8.82 2.34 7.15
C ARG A 227 9.63 2.69 5.91
N LEU A 228 10.45 1.76 5.45
CA LEU A 228 11.23 1.86 4.23
C LEU A 228 10.55 1.05 3.12
N PRO A 229 10.78 1.38 1.84
CA PRO A 229 10.18 0.67 0.72
C PRO A 229 10.83 -0.71 0.45
N LEU A 230 11.20 -1.45 1.52
CA LEU A 230 11.91 -2.72 1.39
C LEU A 230 11.03 -3.82 0.79
N SER A 231 9.73 -3.80 1.06
CA SER A 231 8.76 -4.77 0.52
C SER A 231 8.55 -4.69 -1.00
N ILE A 232 9.08 -3.65 -1.64
CA ILE A 232 9.09 -3.48 -3.09
C ILE A 232 10.49 -3.60 -3.70
N LEU A 233 11.52 -3.84 -2.87
CA LEU A 233 12.90 -4.13 -3.26
C LEU A 233 13.20 -5.63 -3.21
N PHE A 234 12.58 -6.31 -2.26
CA PHE A 234 12.79 -7.73 -2.00
C PHE A 234 11.43 -8.44 -1.94
N PRO A 235 11.33 -9.65 -2.54
CA PRO A 235 10.13 -10.46 -2.49
C PRO A 235 9.81 -10.92 -1.08
#